data_25da87f2285d97c6abda0c0f24c1fe79
#
_entry.id   25da87f2285d97c6abda0c0f24c1fe79
#
_cell.length_a   1.000
_cell.length_b   1.000
_cell.length_c   1.000
_cell.angle_alpha   90.00
_cell.angle_beta   90.00
_cell.angle_gamma   90.00
#
_symmetry.space_group_name_H-M   'P 1'
#
loop_
_entity.id
_entity.type
_entity.pdbx_description
1 polymer ?
#
loop_
_entity_poly.entity_id
_entity_poly.type
_entity_poly.pdbx_seq_one_letter_code
_entity_poly.pdbx_strand_id
1 'polypeptide(L)'
;MRVQRVLMPGTEFESWTVLGDGHMPVEPVERFLSYLASIEKSPNTIKAYAHDLKDWMTYLDRHGVDWRTARLEDVAGFVAWLRLPPQARDGSVAVLPTVARHCSAVSVNRKLSAVTSFCGFHARHGVELSALLITLQPTTGRGRGAATSYRPFLHQVSKRGGERRRTIKLKAPKSLPKVLTVQQVQAILDACEHLRDRLLFALMLDTGVRVGEALGLRHEDIAIAEKTITVTPRDNVNRARAKTGVRTIPASAELMRLYADYLNREYGSLDSDYVFVNLWSAPLGRPWSYSAVYDLVERLRARTGIGFGPHLYRHTYATWLLRRGAGMESVKELLGHASITTTVDTYGHLTVEDARQTLEAAGWFTGREVRW
;
A
#
# COMPACT_ATOMS: atom_id res chain seq x y z
N MET A 1 -1.09 26.56 4.81
CA MET A 1 -0.73 25.74 3.61
C MET A 1 -1.78 24.67 3.33
N ARG A 2 -2.09 24.38 2.04
CA ARG A 2 -3.02 23.31 1.63
C ARG A 2 -2.50 22.52 0.43
N VAL A 3 -2.92 21.25 0.30
CA VAL A 3 -2.63 20.43 -0.88
C VAL A 3 -3.73 20.65 -1.91
N GLN A 4 -3.34 20.90 -3.15
CA GLN A 4 -4.24 21.15 -4.27
C GLN A 4 -3.97 20.15 -5.39
N ARG A 5 -5.04 19.62 -5.96
CA ARG A 5 -4.99 18.82 -7.18
C ARG A 5 -4.79 19.75 -8.38
N VAL A 6 -3.90 19.35 -9.27
CA VAL A 6 -3.60 20.05 -10.52
C VAL A 6 -3.98 19.14 -11.69
N LEU A 7 -4.73 19.67 -12.63
CA LEU A 7 -5.08 19.03 -13.88
C LEU A 7 -4.43 19.83 -15.00
N MET A 8 -3.70 19.19 -15.89
CA MET A 8 -3.19 19.85 -17.09
C MET A 8 -4.33 20.01 -18.11
N PRO A 9 -4.65 21.22 -18.56
CA PRO A 9 -5.66 21.43 -19.60
C PRO A 9 -5.32 20.64 -20.86
N GLY A 10 -6.34 19.95 -21.43
CA GLY A 10 -6.18 19.16 -22.65
C GLY A 10 -5.46 17.81 -22.49
N THR A 11 -5.16 17.39 -21.26
CA THR A 11 -4.56 16.09 -20.97
C THR A 11 -5.29 15.43 -19.79
N GLU A 12 -5.22 14.10 -19.69
CA GLU A 12 -5.65 13.37 -18.49
C GLU A 12 -4.60 13.40 -17.35
N PHE A 13 -3.56 14.23 -17.52
CA PHE A 13 -2.45 14.26 -16.59
C PHE A 13 -2.85 14.93 -15.28
N GLU A 14 -2.80 14.16 -14.21
CA GLU A 14 -3.11 14.57 -12.84
C GLU A 14 -1.84 14.67 -12.01
N SER A 15 -1.65 15.80 -11.36
CA SER A 15 -0.59 16.03 -10.39
C SER A 15 -1.15 16.69 -9.13
N TRP A 16 -0.27 17.00 -8.20
CA TRP A 16 -0.59 17.63 -6.93
C TRP A 16 0.45 18.67 -6.58
N THR A 17 0.01 19.77 -5.98
CA THR A 17 0.89 20.84 -5.49
C THR A 17 0.57 21.20 -4.05
N VAL A 18 1.46 21.93 -3.40
CA VAL A 18 1.25 22.55 -2.09
C VAL A 18 1.16 24.04 -2.26
N LEU A 19 0.01 24.62 -1.88
CA LEU A 19 -0.21 26.06 -1.86
C LEU A 19 0.13 26.61 -0.47
N GLY A 20 0.92 27.67 -0.47
CA GLY A 20 1.21 28.49 0.69
C GLY A 20 0.16 29.59 0.91
N ASP A 21 0.52 30.60 1.67
CA ASP A 21 -0.27 31.78 1.86
C ASP A 21 -0.38 32.56 0.55
N GLY A 22 -1.51 33.23 0.33
CA GLY A 22 -1.78 33.88 -0.95
C GLY A 22 -2.11 32.92 -2.11
N HIS A 23 -2.30 31.64 -1.83
CA HIS A 23 -2.66 30.61 -2.83
C HIS A 23 -1.57 30.33 -3.90
N MET A 24 -0.35 30.75 -3.65
CA MET A 24 0.78 30.47 -4.55
C MET A 24 1.43 29.12 -4.25
N PRO A 25 1.89 28.38 -5.26
CA PRO A 25 2.65 27.15 -5.04
C PRO A 25 3.90 27.41 -4.20
N VAL A 26 4.20 26.50 -3.29
CA VAL A 26 5.46 26.49 -2.53
C VAL A 26 6.55 26.00 -3.48
N GLU A 27 7.34 26.94 -4.03
CA GLU A 27 8.28 26.71 -5.15
C GLU A 27 9.16 25.46 -4.97
N PRO A 28 9.90 25.27 -3.84
CA PRO A 28 10.76 24.10 -3.72
C PRO A 28 9.97 22.77 -3.73
N VAL A 29 8.76 22.77 -3.19
CA VAL A 29 7.91 21.58 -3.21
C VAL A 29 7.38 21.33 -4.61
N GLU A 30 6.95 22.37 -5.32
CA GLU A 30 6.47 22.29 -6.70
C GLU A 30 7.54 21.70 -7.64
N ARG A 31 8.78 22.18 -7.58
CA ARG A 31 9.90 21.63 -8.37
C ARG A 31 10.09 20.14 -8.14
N PHE A 32 10.02 19.71 -6.89
CA PHE A 32 10.18 18.29 -6.54
C PHE A 32 8.99 17.44 -7.02
N LEU A 33 7.75 17.91 -6.83
CA LEU A 33 6.56 17.18 -7.27
C LEU A 33 6.45 17.11 -8.79
N SER A 34 6.82 18.19 -9.50
CA SER A 34 6.92 18.20 -10.97
C SER A 34 7.98 17.22 -11.47
N TYR A 35 9.13 17.14 -10.81
CA TYR A 35 10.13 16.12 -11.12
C TYR A 35 9.58 14.70 -10.93
N LEU A 36 8.85 14.45 -9.84
CA LEU A 36 8.23 13.13 -9.63
C LEU A 36 7.21 12.79 -10.73
N ALA A 37 6.48 13.78 -11.22
CA ALA A 37 5.56 13.64 -12.34
C ALA A 37 6.30 13.31 -13.64
N SER A 38 7.41 14.03 -13.93
CA SER A 38 8.23 13.81 -15.12
C SER A 38 8.90 12.43 -15.18
N ILE A 39 9.15 11.81 -14.02
CA ILE A 39 9.66 10.43 -13.93
C ILE A 39 8.51 9.40 -13.73
N GLU A 40 7.32 9.77 -14.15
CA GLU A 40 6.11 8.91 -14.18
C GLU A 40 5.74 8.26 -12.84
N LYS A 41 5.99 8.94 -11.72
CA LYS A 41 5.47 8.47 -10.43
C LYS A 41 3.95 8.55 -10.41
N SER A 42 3.30 7.54 -9.81
CA SER A 42 1.84 7.50 -9.77
C SER A 42 1.26 8.75 -9.09
N PRO A 43 0.11 9.29 -9.56
CA PRO A 43 -0.55 10.45 -8.94
C PRO A 43 -0.79 10.28 -7.44
N ASN A 44 -1.11 9.07 -6.99
CA ASN A 44 -1.27 8.76 -5.57
C ASN A 44 0.05 8.88 -4.78
N THR A 45 1.18 8.56 -5.41
CA THR A 45 2.51 8.77 -4.82
C THR A 45 2.78 10.25 -4.67
N ILE A 46 2.56 11.04 -5.74
CA ILE A 46 2.74 12.49 -5.74
C ILE A 46 1.84 13.15 -4.68
N LYS A 47 0.56 12.74 -4.62
CA LYS A 47 -0.40 13.16 -3.58
C LYS A 47 0.12 12.91 -2.17
N ALA A 48 0.63 11.71 -1.91
CA ALA A 48 1.17 11.35 -0.60
C ALA A 48 2.37 12.23 -0.23
N TYR A 49 3.29 12.47 -1.17
CA TYR A 49 4.42 13.36 -0.98
C TYR A 49 3.97 14.80 -0.73
N ALA A 50 2.99 15.30 -1.49
CA ALA A 50 2.44 16.64 -1.29
C ALA A 50 1.88 16.82 0.14
N HIS A 51 1.11 15.85 0.64
CA HIS A 51 0.59 15.89 2.02
C HIS A 51 1.70 15.83 3.07
N ASP A 52 2.72 15.00 2.84
CA ASP A 52 3.83 14.84 3.79
C ASP A 52 4.71 16.09 3.83
N LEU A 53 5.01 16.67 2.67
CA LEU A 53 5.78 17.91 2.55
C LEU A 53 4.99 19.13 3.02
N LYS A 54 3.67 19.17 2.81
CA LYS A 54 2.82 20.22 3.41
C LYS A 54 3.03 20.26 4.93
N ASP A 55 3.00 19.11 5.61
CA ASP A 55 3.17 19.06 7.05
C ASP A 55 4.58 19.51 7.48
N TRP A 56 5.62 19.14 6.72
CA TRP A 56 6.99 19.57 6.96
C TRP A 56 7.15 21.07 6.79
N MET A 57 6.69 21.65 5.68
CA MET A 57 6.78 23.09 5.43
C MET A 57 5.95 23.89 6.44
N THR A 58 4.77 23.38 6.83
CA THR A 58 3.95 24.01 7.88
C THR A 58 4.68 24.02 9.23
N TYR A 59 5.39 22.95 9.57
CA TYR A 59 6.20 22.89 10.79
C TYR A 59 7.33 23.91 10.77
N LEU A 60 8.11 23.95 9.68
CA LEU A 60 9.22 24.89 9.54
C LEU A 60 8.78 26.35 9.59
N ASP A 61 7.73 26.69 8.85
CA ASP A 61 7.14 28.02 8.79
C ASP A 61 6.74 28.53 10.19
N ARG A 62 6.06 27.68 10.98
CA ARG A 62 5.67 27.99 12.36
C ARG A 62 6.84 28.22 13.32
N HIS A 63 7.99 27.65 13.01
CA HIS A 63 9.20 27.77 13.85
C HIS A 63 10.20 28.81 13.27
N GLY A 64 9.84 29.49 12.17
CA GLY A 64 10.70 30.48 11.52
C GLY A 64 11.98 29.87 10.95
N VAL A 65 11.96 28.60 10.55
CA VAL A 65 13.12 27.87 10.03
C VAL A 65 13.05 27.78 8.50
N ASP A 66 14.09 28.28 7.83
CA ASP A 66 14.25 28.03 6.38
C ASP A 66 14.58 26.55 6.15
N TRP A 67 13.87 25.91 5.23
CA TRP A 67 14.06 24.50 4.90
C TRP A 67 15.48 24.14 4.45
N ARG A 68 16.25 25.14 3.93
CA ARG A 68 17.65 24.98 3.50
C ARG A 68 18.60 24.88 4.67
N THR A 69 18.29 25.56 5.77
CA THR A 69 19.13 25.65 6.98
C THR A 69 18.64 24.77 8.10
N ALA A 70 17.52 24.04 7.89
CA ALA A 70 16.96 23.12 8.86
C ALA A 70 18.01 22.10 9.34
N ARG A 71 18.06 21.78 10.62
CA ARG A 71 19.04 20.91 11.27
C ARG A 71 18.39 19.60 11.75
N LEU A 72 19.22 18.71 12.27
CA LEU A 72 18.76 17.43 12.81
C LEU A 72 17.77 17.63 13.98
N GLU A 73 17.98 18.69 14.77
CA GLU A 73 17.10 19.08 15.87
C GLU A 73 15.71 19.46 15.37
N ASP A 74 15.62 20.15 14.22
CA ASP A 74 14.34 20.50 13.60
C ASP A 74 13.59 19.27 13.12
N VAL A 75 14.32 18.27 12.61
CA VAL A 75 13.72 16.98 12.26
C VAL A 75 13.20 16.23 13.48
N ALA A 76 13.95 16.26 14.60
CA ALA A 76 13.50 15.68 15.86
C ALA A 76 12.26 16.43 16.40
N GLY A 77 12.28 17.77 16.33
CA GLY A 77 11.14 18.63 16.67
C GLY A 77 9.91 18.33 15.81
N PHE A 78 10.10 18.14 14.49
CA PHE A 78 9.02 17.72 13.58
C PHE A 78 8.41 16.38 13.97
N VAL A 79 9.24 15.40 14.34
CA VAL A 79 8.75 14.12 14.85
C VAL A 79 7.90 14.31 16.12
N ALA A 80 8.35 15.12 17.06
CA ALA A 80 7.59 15.44 18.28
C ALA A 80 6.26 16.15 17.93
N TRP A 81 6.30 17.13 17.05
CA TRP A 81 5.14 17.87 16.56
C TRP A 81 4.09 16.96 15.88
N LEU A 82 4.51 15.99 15.07
CA LEU A 82 3.61 15.01 14.45
C LEU A 82 2.91 14.10 15.47
N ARG A 83 3.51 13.90 16.65
CA ARG A 83 2.94 13.11 17.74
C ARG A 83 1.85 13.84 18.50
N LEU A 84 1.83 15.17 18.43
CA LEU A 84 0.80 16.00 19.06
C LEU A 84 -0.52 15.92 18.28
N PRO A 85 -1.67 15.99 18.97
CA PRO A 85 -2.96 16.22 18.32
C PRO A 85 -2.93 17.52 17.50
N PRO A 86 -3.68 17.63 16.39
CA PRO A 86 -3.67 18.83 15.55
C PRO A 86 -3.93 20.13 16.32
N GLN A 87 -4.83 20.10 17.29
CA GLN A 87 -5.21 21.25 18.12
C GLN A 87 -4.07 21.74 19.06
N ALA A 88 -3.12 20.86 19.38
CA ALA A 88 -2.00 21.20 20.27
C ALA A 88 -0.72 21.56 19.50
N ARG A 89 -0.75 21.54 18.17
CA ARG A 89 0.45 21.79 17.35
C ARG A 89 0.84 23.25 17.24
N ASP A 90 -0.03 24.15 17.61
CA ASP A 90 0.21 25.60 17.66
C ASP A 90 0.65 26.09 19.05
N GLY A 91 0.84 25.17 19.99
CA GLY A 91 1.28 25.48 21.34
C GLY A 91 0.21 26.07 22.26
N SER A 92 -1.03 26.21 21.76
CA SER A 92 -2.15 26.79 22.52
C SER A 92 -2.72 25.86 23.59
N VAL A 93 -2.42 24.55 23.51
CA VAL A 93 -2.94 23.52 24.42
C VAL A 93 -1.79 22.67 24.96
N ALA A 94 -1.67 22.61 26.29
CA ALA A 94 -0.77 21.66 26.93
C ALA A 94 -1.30 20.23 26.82
N VAL A 95 -0.47 19.31 26.31
CA VAL A 95 -0.82 17.90 26.17
C VAL A 95 -0.25 17.10 27.31
N LEU A 96 -1.11 16.40 28.04
CA LEU A 96 -0.68 15.50 29.09
C LEU A 96 0.11 14.31 28.52
N PRO A 97 1.13 13.79 29.22
CA PRO A 97 1.94 12.64 28.76
C PRO A 97 1.13 11.37 28.48
N THR A 98 -0.06 11.27 29.06
CA THR A 98 -0.98 10.13 28.91
C THR A 98 -1.80 10.15 27.62
N VAL A 99 -1.79 11.26 26.86
CA VAL A 99 -2.54 11.36 25.61
C VAL A 99 -1.93 10.44 24.54
N ALA A 100 -2.79 9.67 23.88
CA ALA A 100 -2.38 8.79 22.79
C ALA A 100 -1.70 9.58 21.65
N ARG A 101 -0.59 9.06 21.16
CA ARG A 101 0.18 9.71 20.11
C ARG A 101 -0.62 9.78 18.82
N HIS A 102 -0.81 10.98 18.27
CA HIS A 102 -1.63 11.21 17.09
C HIS A 102 -1.13 10.45 15.85
N CYS A 103 0.15 10.58 15.48
CA CYS A 103 0.73 9.83 14.37
C CYS A 103 1.41 8.55 14.84
N SER A 104 1.14 7.42 14.15
CA SER A 104 1.87 6.18 14.38
C SER A 104 3.35 6.29 13.99
N ALA A 105 4.21 5.40 14.50
CA ALA A 105 5.63 5.36 14.10
C ALA A 105 5.80 5.09 12.59
N VAL A 106 4.91 4.29 12.00
CA VAL A 106 4.89 4.01 10.56
C VAL A 106 4.59 5.27 9.77
N SER A 107 3.57 6.04 10.18
CA SER A 107 3.20 7.31 9.53
C SER A 107 4.31 8.35 9.63
N VAL A 108 4.95 8.48 10.80
CA VAL A 108 6.11 9.37 10.98
C VAL A 108 7.26 8.95 10.06
N ASN A 109 7.63 7.66 10.03
CA ASN A 109 8.69 7.15 9.16
C ASN A 109 8.40 7.39 7.67
N ARG A 110 7.13 7.29 7.24
CA ARG A 110 6.73 7.60 5.88
C ARG A 110 6.95 9.08 5.56
N LYS A 111 6.53 9.99 6.45
CA LYS A 111 6.74 11.43 6.30
C LYS A 111 8.23 11.80 6.25
N LEU A 112 9.04 11.21 7.13
CA LEU A 112 10.50 11.37 7.09
C LEU A 112 11.10 10.85 5.77
N SER A 113 10.51 9.81 5.15
CA SER A 113 10.94 9.37 3.82
C SER A 113 10.70 10.42 2.75
N ALA A 114 9.55 11.09 2.81
CA ALA A 114 9.22 12.16 1.88
C ALA A 114 10.19 13.34 2.03
N VAL A 115 10.44 13.79 3.27
CA VAL A 115 11.41 14.86 3.57
C VAL A 115 12.81 14.47 3.09
N THR A 116 13.26 13.24 3.37
CA THR A 116 14.58 12.76 2.90
C THR A 116 14.69 12.77 1.38
N SER A 117 13.64 12.33 0.67
CA SER A 117 13.61 12.31 -0.79
C SER A 117 13.63 13.73 -1.37
N PHE A 118 12.88 14.65 -0.77
CA PHE A 118 12.83 16.06 -1.12
C PHE A 118 14.22 16.72 -0.94
N CYS A 119 14.83 16.59 0.23
CA CYS A 119 16.18 17.13 0.50
C CYS A 119 17.21 16.51 -0.46
N GLY A 120 17.15 15.20 -0.69
CA GLY A 120 18.05 14.52 -1.62
C GLY A 120 17.88 14.94 -3.07
N PHE A 121 16.69 15.35 -3.49
CA PHE A 121 16.46 15.96 -4.81
C PHE A 121 17.15 17.31 -4.90
N HIS A 122 16.90 18.21 -3.96
CA HIS A 122 17.46 19.56 -3.98
C HIS A 122 18.98 19.58 -3.83
N ALA A 123 19.55 18.72 -2.98
CA ALA A 123 21.00 18.59 -2.85
C ALA A 123 21.67 18.20 -4.17
N ARG A 124 21.04 17.31 -4.97
CA ARG A 124 21.54 16.95 -6.30
C ARG A 124 21.40 18.07 -7.34
N HIS A 125 20.56 19.07 -7.07
CA HIS A 125 20.34 20.24 -7.91
C HIS A 125 21.07 21.49 -7.38
N GLY A 126 22.15 21.31 -6.60
CA GLY A 126 23.05 22.37 -6.20
C GLY A 126 22.60 23.20 -4.99
N VAL A 127 21.56 22.75 -4.27
CA VAL A 127 21.19 23.39 -3.00
C VAL A 127 22.07 22.83 -1.90
N GLU A 128 22.86 23.69 -1.26
CA GLU A 128 23.63 23.30 -0.08
C GLU A 128 22.67 23.05 1.08
N LEU A 129 22.45 21.80 1.38
CA LEU A 129 21.73 21.37 2.55
C LEU A 129 22.73 20.78 3.53
N SER A 130 22.66 21.21 4.77
CA SER A 130 23.41 20.54 5.85
C SER A 130 23.09 19.03 5.78
N ALA A 131 24.03 18.16 6.16
CA ALA A 131 23.93 16.70 6.08
C ALA A 131 22.83 16.13 6.99
N LEU A 132 21.61 16.59 6.78
CA LEU A 132 20.49 16.59 7.71
C LEU A 132 19.86 15.22 7.97
N LEU A 133 19.76 14.39 6.95
CA LEU A 133 18.85 13.25 6.99
C LEU A 133 19.49 11.95 6.52
N ILE A 134 20.68 12.00 5.96
CA ILE A 134 21.34 10.84 5.36
C ILE A 134 22.79 10.80 5.82
N THR A 135 23.10 9.94 6.74
CA THR A 135 24.49 9.57 7.03
C THR A 135 24.90 8.50 6.03
N LEU A 136 25.97 8.77 5.26
CA LEU A 136 26.69 7.75 4.51
C LEU A 136 27.47 6.92 5.55
N GLN A 137 26.93 5.79 5.95
CA GLN A 137 27.71 4.84 6.74
C GLN A 137 28.55 4.00 5.76
N PRO A 138 29.87 3.96 5.93
CA PRO A 138 30.67 2.96 5.23
C PRO A 138 30.15 1.58 5.63
N THR A 139 29.96 0.72 4.66
CA THR A 139 29.67 -0.71 4.90
C THR A 139 30.86 -1.33 5.58
N THR A 140 30.96 -1.21 6.91
CA THR A 140 31.85 -2.03 7.70
C THR A 140 31.30 -3.45 7.63
N GLY A 141 31.92 -4.26 6.80
CA GLY A 141 31.65 -5.70 6.72
C GLY A 141 32.07 -6.42 7.99
N ARG A 142 31.28 -6.25 9.05
CA ARG A 142 31.33 -7.11 10.24
C ARG A 142 29.97 -7.72 10.48
N GLY A 143 29.56 -8.59 9.58
CA GLY A 143 28.66 -9.68 9.86
C GLY A 143 29.49 -10.85 10.42
N ARG A 144 29.47 -11.03 11.72
CA ARG A 144 29.86 -12.33 12.31
C ARG A 144 28.87 -13.40 11.78
N GLY A 145 29.39 -14.38 11.15
CA GLY A 145 28.62 -15.57 10.80
C GLY A 145 28.60 -15.85 9.33
N ALA A 146 29.40 -16.73 8.97
CA ALA A 146 29.19 -17.66 7.98
C ALA A 146 29.90 -17.71 6.72
N ALA A 147 30.21 -18.83 6.56
CA ALA A 147 30.09 -19.67 5.37
C ALA A 147 30.45 -18.97 4.06
N THR A 148 31.50 -19.44 3.53
CA THR A 148 31.95 -19.40 2.14
C THR A 148 30.75 -19.32 1.16
N SER A 149 30.29 -18.12 0.90
CA SER A 149 29.34 -17.87 -0.18
C SER A 149 30.15 -17.34 -1.37
N TYR A 150 30.05 -18.04 -2.48
CA TYR A 150 30.53 -17.66 -3.80
C TYR A 150 30.21 -16.17 -4.07
N ARG A 151 31.27 -15.37 -4.25
CA ARG A 151 31.16 -13.95 -4.58
C ARG A 151 31.31 -13.79 -6.10
N PRO A 152 30.28 -13.30 -6.82
CA PRO A 152 30.43 -13.01 -8.25
C PRO A 152 31.59 -12.04 -8.50
N PHE A 153 32.32 -12.23 -9.56
CA PHE A 153 33.50 -11.43 -9.95
C PHE A 153 33.26 -9.91 -9.96
N LEU A 154 32.03 -9.46 -10.28
CA LEU A 154 31.64 -8.05 -10.32
C LEU A 154 31.15 -7.47 -8.99
N HIS A 155 31.20 -8.22 -7.91
CA HIS A 155 30.72 -7.78 -6.59
C HIS A 155 31.49 -6.55 -6.04
N GLN A 156 32.72 -6.35 -6.46
CA GLN A 156 33.53 -5.21 -6.01
C GLN A 156 33.21 -3.90 -6.73
N VAL A 157 32.62 -3.95 -7.93
CA VAL A 157 32.29 -2.76 -8.73
C VAL A 157 30.99 -2.10 -8.26
N SER A 158 30.04 -2.87 -7.73
CA SER A 158 28.73 -2.35 -7.29
C SER A 158 28.68 -1.80 -5.86
N LYS A 159 29.75 -1.90 -5.07
CA LYS A 159 29.74 -1.54 -3.62
C LYS A 159 30.61 -0.33 -3.24
N ARG A 160 30.93 0.58 -4.14
CA ARG A 160 31.62 1.83 -3.79
C ARG A 160 30.71 2.94 -3.24
N GLY A 161 29.42 2.68 -3.02
CA GLY A 161 28.52 3.62 -2.35
C GLY A 161 28.10 3.08 -0.99
N GLY A 162 28.47 3.74 0.10
CA GLY A 162 27.96 3.42 1.44
C GLY A 162 26.43 3.39 1.47
N GLU A 163 25.86 2.49 2.25
CA GLU A 163 24.41 2.38 2.41
C GLU A 163 23.88 3.68 3.05
N ARG A 164 22.99 4.37 2.34
CA ARG A 164 22.36 5.60 2.84
C ARG A 164 21.35 5.24 3.90
N ARG A 165 21.64 5.48 5.16
CA ARG A 165 20.70 5.29 6.27
C ARG A 165 20.18 6.64 6.77
N ARG A 166 18.89 6.68 7.09
CA ARG A 166 18.30 7.84 7.76
C ARG A 166 18.88 7.95 9.16
N THR A 167 19.21 9.18 9.54
CA THR A 167 19.68 9.50 10.89
C THR A 167 18.58 9.29 11.92
N ILE A 168 17.32 9.60 11.57
CA ILE A 168 16.14 9.40 12.43
C ILE A 168 15.19 8.40 11.81
N LYS A 169 14.95 7.29 12.52
CA LYS A 169 13.95 6.28 12.21
C LYS A 169 13.32 5.76 13.49
N LEU A 170 12.01 5.89 13.62
CA LEU A 170 11.30 5.36 14.77
C LEU A 170 11.15 3.84 14.67
N LYS A 171 11.36 3.16 15.81
CA LYS A 171 11.05 1.74 15.90
C LYS A 171 9.53 1.56 15.80
N ALA A 172 9.07 0.99 14.71
CA ALA A 172 7.68 0.61 14.55
C ALA A 172 7.49 -0.82 15.06
N PRO A 173 6.48 -1.10 15.86
CA PRO A 173 6.16 -2.47 16.23
C PRO A 173 5.81 -3.26 14.96
N LYS A 174 6.41 -4.43 14.80
CA LYS A 174 5.97 -5.39 13.79
C LYS A 174 4.66 -5.99 14.29
N SER A 175 3.54 -5.57 13.72
CA SER A 175 2.27 -6.25 13.96
C SER A 175 2.15 -7.41 12.98
N LEU A 176 1.73 -8.56 13.48
CA LEU A 176 1.32 -9.67 12.62
C LEU A 176 0.17 -9.21 11.71
N PRO A 177 0.14 -9.60 10.44
CA PRO A 177 -0.97 -9.30 9.59
C PRO A 177 -2.26 -9.82 10.22
N LYS A 178 -3.26 -8.95 10.36
CA LYS A 178 -4.60 -9.39 10.73
C LYS A 178 -5.14 -10.27 9.60
N VAL A 179 -5.88 -11.30 9.95
CA VAL A 179 -6.49 -12.26 9.02
C VAL A 179 -7.96 -12.44 9.43
N LEU A 180 -8.86 -12.48 8.47
CA LEU A 180 -10.26 -12.78 8.74
C LEU A 180 -10.42 -14.28 8.98
N THR A 181 -11.28 -14.64 9.93
CA THR A 181 -11.74 -16.03 10.07
C THR A 181 -12.78 -16.37 9.00
N VAL A 182 -13.05 -17.66 8.79
CA VAL A 182 -14.09 -18.11 7.86
C VAL A 182 -15.45 -17.51 8.23
N GLN A 183 -15.79 -17.51 9.53
CA GLN A 183 -17.03 -16.96 10.05
C GLN A 183 -17.14 -15.45 9.80
N GLN A 184 -16.06 -14.71 9.97
CA GLN A 184 -16.03 -13.26 9.68
C GLN A 184 -16.22 -12.97 8.20
N VAL A 185 -15.55 -13.74 7.33
CA VAL A 185 -15.74 -13.62 5.88
C VAL A 185 -17.19 -13.90 5.50
N GLN A 186 -17.76 -14.99 6.00
CA GLN A 186 -19.15 -15.36 5.73
C GLN A 186 -20.10 -14.27 6.18
N ALA A 187 -19.94 -13.77 7.41
CA ALA A 187 -20.78 -12.69 7.95
C ALA A 187 -20.73 -11.41 7.09
N ILE A 188 -19.55 -11.06 6.56
CA ILE A 188 -19.41 -9.90 5.67
C ILE A 188 -20.11 -10.14 4.34
N LEU A 189 -19.95 -11.34 3.75
CA LEU A 189 -20.61 -11.70 2.48
C LEU A 189 -22.14 -11.75 2.63
N ASP A 190 -22.64 -12.25 3.75
CA ASP A 190 -24.08 -12.31 4.03
C ASP A 190 -24.70 -10.94 4.33
N ALA A 191 -23.90 -10.01 4.85
CA ALA A 191 -24.29 -8.62 5.04
C ALA A 191 -24.34 -7.79 3.74
N CYS A 192 -23.82 -8.32 2.62
CA CYS A 192 -23.94 -7.68 1.32
C CYS A 192 -25.36 -7.83 0.77
N GLU A 193 -26.05 -6.71 0.57
CA GLU A 193 -27.42 -6.66 0.04
C GLU A 193 -27.47 -6.94 -1.46
N HIS A 194 -26.37 -6.69 -2.18
CA HIS A 194 -26.28 -6.78 -3.62
C HIS A 194 -25.24 -7.79 -4.07
N LEU A 195 -25.52 -8.47 -5.19
CA LEU A 195 -24.62 -9.45 -5.81
C LEU A 195 -23.31 -8.80 -6.26
N ARG A 196 -23.35 -7.55 -6.77
CA ARG A 196 -22.13 -6.79 -7.10
C ARG A 196 -21.19 -6.68 -5.92
N ASP A 197 -21.73 -6.31 -4.76
CA ASP A 197 -20.94 -6.07 -3.55
C ASP A 197 -20.36 -7.38 -3.00
N ARG A 198 -21.20 -8.44 -3.02
CA ARG A 198 -20.77 -9.81 -2.65
C ARG A 198 -19.71 -10.33 -3.62
N LEU A 199 -19.88 -10.13 -4.92
CA LEU A 199 -18.91 -10.54 -5.95
C LEU A 199 -17.55 -9.86 -5.74
N LEU A 200 -17.51 -8.57 -5.40
CA LEU A 200 -16.26 -7.86 -5.15
C LEU A 200 -15.44 -8.54 -4.04
N PHE A 201 -16.06 -8.82 -2.89
CA PHE A 201 -15.36 -9.41 -1.76
C PHE A 201 -15.05 -10.89 -1.98
N ALA A 202 -15.95 -11.64 -2.64
CA ALA A 202 -15.70 -13.02 -3.04
C ALA A 202 -14.50 -13.12 -4.01
N LEU A 203 -14.45 -12.24 -5.02
CA LEU A 203 -13.33 -12.13 -5.97
C LEU A 203 -12.02 -11.87 -5.23
N MET A 204 -12.00 -10.89 -4.32
CA MET A 204 -10.79 -10.56 -3.56
C MET A 204 -10.32 -11.68 -2.65
N LEU A 205 -11.25 -12.48 -2.12
CA LEU A 205 -10.92 -13.65 -1.31
C LEU A 205 -10.40 -14.81 -2.14
N ASP A 206 -11.03 -15.07 -3.28
CA ASP A 206 -10.74 -16.24 -4.12
C ASP A 206 -9.44 -16.09 -4.94
N THR A 207 -9.08 -14.85 -5.28
CA THR A 207 -7.94 -14.55 -6.17
C THR A 207 -6.84 -13.70 -5.56
N GLY A 208 -7.09 -13.10 -4.40
CA GLY A 208 -6.15 -12.19 -3.76
C GLY A 208 -5.86 -10.90 -4.51
N VAL A 209 -6.65 -10.52 -5.51
CA VAL A 209 -6.46 -9.27 -6.26
C VAL A 209 -6.59 -8.04 -5.35
N ARG A 210 -5.90 -6.97 -5.72
CA ARG A 210 -6.05 -5.67 -5.04
C ARG A 210 -7.37 -5.02 -5.45
N VAL A 211 -7.95 -4.21 -4.58
CA VAL A 211 -9.19 -3.48 -4.91
C VAL A 211 -9.06 -2.67 -6.21
N GLY A 212 -7.89 -2.08 -6.47
CA GLY A 212 -7.66 -1.37 -7.74
C GLY A 212 -7.57 -2.27 -8.96
N GLU A 213 -7.09 -3.48 -8.80
CA GLU A 213 -7.10 -4.49 -9.84
C GLU A 213 -8.54 -4.96 -10.11
N ALA A 214 -9.31 -5.24 -9.06
CA ALA A 214 -10.72 -5.60 -9.18
C ALA A 214 -11.56 -4.50 -9.87
N LEU A 215 -11.40 -3.25 -9.46
CA LEU A 215 -12.14 -2.11 -10.06
C LEU A 215 -11.74 -1.79 -11.50
N GLY A 216 -10.61 -2.29 -11.97
CA GLY A 216 -10.15 -2.16 -13.35
C GLY A 216 -10.49 -3.35 -14.24
N LEU A 217 -11.11 -4.41 -13.70
CA LEU A 217 -11.48 -5.60 -14.48
C LEU A 217 -12.55 -5.27 -15.53
N ARG A 218 -12.34 -5.85 -16.71
CA ARG A 218 -13.29 -5.86 -17.82
C ARG A 218 -13.95 -7.24 -17.91
N HIS A 219 -15.08 -7.31 -18.59
CA HIS A 219 -15.74 -8.60 -18.85
C HIS A 219 -14.84 -9.55 -19.65
N GLU A 220 -14.04 -9.02 -20.57
CA GLU A 220 -13.04 -9.78 -21.34
C GLU A 220 -11.92 -10.41 -20.51
N ASP A 221 -11.69 -9.90 -19.30
CA ASP A 221 -10.66 -10.43 -18.37
C ASP A 221 -11.13 -11.69 -17.62
N ILE A 222 -12.42 -12.05 -17.71
CA ILE A 222 -13.02 -13.19 -17.00
C ILE A 222 -13.37 -14.29 -17.97
N ALA A 223 -12.59 -15.35 -17.96
CA ALA A 223 -12.81 -16.55 -18.76
C ALA A 223 -13.57 -17.60 -17.93
N ILE A 224 -14.91 -17.64 -18.08
CA ILE A 224 -15.79 -18.49 -17.25
C ILE A 224 -15.51 -19.97 -17.49
N ALA A 225 -15.33 -20.39 -18.75
CA ALA A 225 -15.09 -21.78 -19.12
C ALA A 225 -13.77 -22.30 -18.54
N GLU A 226 -12.71 -21.50 -18.61
CA GLU A 226 -11.37 -21.79 -18.12
C GLU A 226 -11.25 -21.55 -16.62
N LYS A 227 -12.22 -20.89 -16.01
CA LYS A 227 -12.22 -20.48 -14.60
C LYS A 227 -10.96 -19.68 -14.27
N THR A 228 -10.67 -18.67 -15.08
CA THR A 228 -9.51 -17.79 -14.88
C THR A 228 -9.89 -16.33 -14.94
N ILE A 229 -9.09 -15.51 -14.28
CA ILE A 229 -9.21 -14.05 -14.27
C ILE A 229 -7.85 -13.47 -14.61
N THR A 230 -7.79 -12.63 -15.63
CA THR A 230 -6.56 -11.98 -16.09
C THR A 230 -6.53 -10.54 -15.58
N VAL A 231 -5.53 -10.22 -14.78
CA VAL A 231 -5.28 -8.84 -14.34
C VAL A 231 -4.39 -8.16 -15.37
N THR A 232 -4.93 -7.17 -16.06
CA THR A 232 -4.22 -6.41 -17.10
C THR A 232 -4.03 -4.96 -16.65
N PRO A 233 -2.79 -4.43 -16.67
CA PRO A 233 -2.56 -3.01 -16.43
C PRO A 233 -3.20 -2.17 -17.54
N ARG A 234 -4.09 -1.26 -17.14
CA ARG A 234 -4.76 -0.30 -18.04
C ARG A 234 -4.89 1.06 -17.35
N ASP A 235 -4.96 2.11 -18.13
CA ASP A 235 -5.44 3.40 -17.65
C ASP A 235 -6.97 3.38 -17.64
N ASN A 236 -7.54 3.55 -16.46
CA ASN A 236 -8.97 3.42 -16.23
C ASN A 236 -9.57 4.78 -15.82
N VAL A 237 -10.75 5.10 -16.37
CA VAL A 237 -11.45 6.36 -16.09
C VAL A 237 -11.81 6.54 -14.60
N ASN A 238 -11.97 5.43 -13.85
CA ASN A 238 -12.14 5.44 -12.40
C ASN A 238 -10.81 5.50 -11.63
N ARG A 239 -9.66 5.66 -12.33
CA ARG A 239 -8.30 5.69 -11.80
C ARG A 239 -7.89 4.41 -11.07
N ALA A 240 -8.59 3.32 -11.29
CA ALA A 240 -8.16 2.01 -10.85
C ALA A 240 -6.89 1.60 -11.62
N ARG A 241 -5.88 1.12 -10.91
CA ARG A 241 -4.59 0.74 -11.53
C ARG A 241 -4.09 -0.58 -10.99
N ALA A 242 -3.68 -1.45 -11.90
CA ALA A 242 -2.82 -2.58 -11.57
C ALA A 242 -1.38 -2.07 -11.40
N LYS A 243 -0.75 -2.42 -10.28
CA LYS A 243 0.65 -2.03 -9.98
C LYS A 243 1.68 -3.02 -10.50
N THR A 244 1.22 -4.13 -11.04
CA THR A 244 2.05 -5.26 -11.51
C THR A 244 1.73 -5.56 -12.96
N GLY A 245 2.61 -6.30 -13.63
CA GLY A 245 2.37 -6.77 -15.00
C GLY A 245 1.14 -7.65 -15.14
N VAL A 246 0.85 -8.05 -16.37
CA VAL A 246 -0.23 -8.99 -16.70
C VAL A 246 -0.02 -10.32 -15.95
N ARG A 247 -1.08 -10.83 -15.34
CA ARG A 247 -1.10 -12.17 -14.76
C ARG A 247 -2.48 -12.80 -14.82
N THR A 248 -2.55 -14.09 -15.04
CA THR A 248 -3.77 -14.88 -15.01
C THR A 248 -3.84 -15.67 -13.70
N ILE A 249 -4.97 -15.62 -13.03
CA ILE A 249 -5.20 -16.21 -11.72
C ILE A 249 -6.33 -17.23 -11.86
N PRO A 250 -6.16 -18.48 -11.39
CA PRO A 250 -7.25 -19.45 -11.29
C PRO A 250 -8.33 -18.95 -10.35
N ALA A 251 -9.58 -19.23 -10.67
CA ALA A 251 -10.75 -18.87 -9.87
C ALA A 251 -11.66 -20.07 -9.65
N SER A 252 -12.44 -20.05 -8.57
CA SER A 252 -13.35 -21.15 -8.26
C SER A 252 -14.60 -21.16 -9.18
N ALA A 253 -15.18 -22.34 -9.36
CA ALA A 253 -16.46 -22.46 -10.06
C ALA A 253 -17.59 -21.69 -9.35
N GLU A 254 -17.48 -21.52 -8.04
CA GLU A 254 -18.45 -20.76 -7.23
C GLU A 254 -18.39 -19.27 -7.55
N LEU A 255 -17.18 -18.73 -7.69
CA LEU A 255 -17.00 -17.33 -8.08
C LEU A 255 -17.55 -17.11 -9.51
N MET A 256 -17.32 -18.04 -10.44
CA MET A 256 -17.87 -17.92 -11.80
C MET A 256 -19.39 -17.97 -11.82
N ARG A 257 -20.02 -18.81 -10.99
CA ARG A 257 -21.49 -18.81 -10.82
C ARG A 257 -22.01 -17.50 -10.25
N LEU A 258 -21.36 -16.98 -9.20
CA LEU A 258 -21.71 -15.69 -8.60
C LEU A 258 -21.60 -14.55 -9.63
N TYR A 259 -20.57 -14.58 -10.46
CA TYR A 259 -20.42 -13.62 -11.56
C TYR A 259 -21.55 -13.73 -12.59
N ALA A 260 -21.91 -14.93 -13.00
CA ALA A 260 -23.04 -15.14 -13.92
C ALA A 260 -24.39 -14.69 -13.30
N ASP A 261 -24.61 -14.98 -12.03
CA ASP A 261 -25.80 -14.52 -11.29
C ASP A 261 -25.85 -12.99 -11.22
N TYR A 262 -24.73 -12.34 -10.98
CA TYR A 262 -24.59 -10.89 -10.97
C TYR A 262 -24.96 -10.29 -12.34
N LEU A 263 -24.43 -10.86 -13.43
CA LEU A 263 -24.74 -10.39 -14.79
C LEU A 263 -26.24 -10.52 -15.11
N ASN A 264 -26.83 -11.64 -14.73
CA ASN A 264 -28.22 -11.91 -15.07
C ASN A 264 -29.24 -11.14 -14.21
N ARG A 265 -28.92 -10.89 -12.93
CA ARG A 265 -29.90 -10.34 -11.97
C ARG A 265 -29.74 -8.84 -11.70
N GLU A 266 -28.54 -8.30 -11.77
CA GLU A 266 -28.27 -6.90 -11.39
C GLU A 266 -27.66 -6.09 -12.52
N TYR A 267 -26.72 -6.65 -13.29
CA TYR A 267 -26.03 -5.94 -14.36
C TYR A 267 -26.96 -5.70 -15.54
N GLY A 268 -27.68 -6.75 -15.97
CA GLY A 268 -28.66 -6.69 -17.05
C GLY A 268 -28.06 -6.29 -18.39
N SER A 269 -28.69 -5.33 -19.06
CA SER A 269 -28.32 -4.85 -20.39
C SER A 269 -27.46 -3.58 -20.38
N LEU A 270 -26.73 -3.31 -19.29
CA LEU A 270 -25.84 -2.16 -19.23
C LEU A 270 -24.71 -2.28 -20.26
N ASP A 271 -24.50 -1.22 -21.03
CA ASP A 271 -23.40 -1.14 -22.00
C ASP A 271 -22.15 -0.55 -21.31
N SER A 272 -21.34 -1.42 -20.72
CA SER A 272 -20.06 -1.04 -20.11
C SER A 272 -19.11 -2.23 -20.15
N ASP A 273 -17.83 -1.97 -20.46
CA ASP A 273 -16.80 -3.01 -20.43
C ASP A 273 -16.46 -3.44 -18.99
N TYR A 274 -16.72 -2.57 -18.01
CA TYR A 274 -16.30 -2.80 -16.62
C TYR A 274 -17.21 -3.77 -15.90
N VAL A 275 -16.60 -4.67 -15.12
CA VAL A 275 -17.33 -5.62 -14.26
C VAL A 275 -18.04 -4.89 -13.12
N PHE A 276 -17.36 -3.94 -12.48
CA PHE A 276 -17.91 -3.21 -11.34
C PHE A 276 -18.31 -1.79 -11.72
N VAL A 277 -19.60 -1.54 -11.74
CA VAL A 277 -20.21 -0.29 -12.18
C VAL A 277 -21.28 0.22 -11.22
N ASN A 278 -21.68 1.48 -11.38
CA ASN A 278 -22.88 2.02 -10.72
C ASN A 278 -24.12 1.40 -11.34
N LEU A 279 -24.93 0.74 -10.51
CA LEU A 279 -26.17 0.06 -10.96
C LEU A 279 -27.43 0.82 -10.56
N TRP A 280 -27.39 1.57 -9.46
CA TRP A 280 -28.61 2.17 -8.84
C TRP A 280 -28.56 3.68 -8.74
N SER A 281 -27.43 4.30 -9.03
CA SER A 281 -27.28 5.77 -9.00
C SER A 281 -26.68 6.29 -10.29
N ALA A 282 -27.20 7.42 -10.77
CA ALA A 282 -26.67 8.04 -11.98
C ALA A 282 -25.25 8.56 -11.80
N PRO A 283 -24.41 8.49 -12.83
CA PRO A 283 -24.66 7.84 -14.11
C PRO A 283 -24.55 6.32 -14.01
N LEU A 284 -25.56 5.60 -14.49
CA LEU A 284 -25.57 4.14 -14.58
C LEU A 284 -24.46 3.65 -15.51
N GLY A 285 -23.91 2.46 -15.25
CA GLY A 285 -22.83 1.88 -16.04
C GLY A 285 -21.47 2.54 -15.85
N ARG A 286 -21.39 3.67 -15.10
CA ARG A 286 -20.10 4.29 -14.79
C ARG A 286 -19.24 3.35 -13.94
N PRO A 287 -17.95 3.18 -14.27
CA PRO A 287 -17.03 2.37 -13.49
C PRO A 287 -16.98 2.78 -12.02
N TRP A 288 -17.05 1.81 -11.15
CA TRP A 288 -17.12 2.03 -9.70
C TRP A 288 -15.82 2.62 -9.15
N SER A 289 -15.94 3.53 -8.20
CA SER A 289 -14.79 4.27 -7.67
C SER A 289 -14.24 3.66 -6.37
N TYR A 290 -12.99 3.99 -6.04
CA TYR A 290 -12.42 3.63 -4.73
C TYR A 290 -13.25 4.17 -3.56
N SER A 291 -13.73 5.42 -3.64
CA SER A 291 -14.55 6.02 -2.57
C SER A 291 -15.81 5.20 -2.33
N ALA A 292 -16.52 4.81 -3.39
CA ALA A 292 -17.74 4.01 -3.26
C ALA A 292 -17.50 2.64 -2.61
N VAL A 293 -16.35 2.00 -2.89
CA VAL A 293 -15.96 0.76 -2.18
C VAL A 293 -15.67 1.02 -0.71
N TYR A 294 -14.99 2.11 -0.37
CA TYR A 294 -14.73 2.42 1.04
C TYR A 294 -16.00 2.80 1.80
N ASP A 295 -16.94 3.50 1.16
CA ASP A 295 -18.26 3.77 1.73
C ASP A 295 -19.05 2.48 1.98
N LEU A 296 -18.96 1.52 1.05
CA LEU A 296 -19.52 0.18 1.26
C LEU A 296 -18.86 -0.52 2.45
N VAL A 297 -17.53 -0.49 2.54
CA VAL A 297 -16.80 -1.10 3.66
C VAL A 297 -17.26 -0.52 5.00
N GLU A 298 -17.44 0.81 5.10
CA GLU A 298 -17.92 1.44 6.33
C GLU A 298 -19.35 0.99 6.69
N ARG A 299 -20.25 0.87 5.70
CA ARG A 299 -21.60 0.33 5.93
C ARG A 299 -21.56 -1.12 6.43
N LEU A 300 -20.72 -1.97 5.82
CA LEU A 300 -20.59 -3.36 6.22
C LEU A 300 -19.94 -3.51 7.61
N ARG A 301 -18.98 -2.66 7.95
CA ARG A 301 -18.43 -2.58 9.32
C ARG A 301 -19.49 -2.23 10.35
N ALA A 302 -20.35 -1.27 10.05
CA ALA A 302 -21.45 -0.88 10.94
C ALA A 302 -22.45 -2.01 11.13
N ARG A 303 -22.75 -2.79 10.07
CA ARG A 303 -23.70 -3.92 10.12
C ARG A 303 -23.14 -5.15 10.85
N THR A 304 -21.87 -5.46 10.63
CA THR A 304 -21.26 -6.70 11.12
C THR A 304 -20.50 -6.54 12.42
N GLY A 305 -20.13 -5.32 12.79
CA GLY A 305 -19.20 -5.06 13.89
C GLY A 305 -17.76 -5.49 13.60
N ILE A 306 -17.45 -5.97 12.38
CA ILE A 306 -16.15 -6.51 12.01
C ILE A 306 -15.28 -5.40 11.41
N GLY A 307 -14.14 -5.12 12.02
CA GLY A 307 -13.17 -4.16 11.50
C GLY A 307 -12.34 -4.75 10.37
N PHE A 308 -12.65 -4.43 9.12
CA PHE A 308 -11.94 -4.92 7.94
C PHE A 308 -11.75 -3.83 6.89
N GLY A 309 -10.96 -4.12 5.86
CA GLY A 309 -10.83 -3.32 4.66
C GLY A 309 -10.37 -4.17 3.49
N PRO A 310 -10.39 -3.67 2.27
CA PRO A 310 -10.06 -4.45 1.08
C PRO A 310 -8.72 -5.19 1.16
N HIS A 311 -7.70 -4.55 1.70
CA HIS A 311 -6.39 -5.17 1.87
C HIS A 311 -6.39 -6.40 2.79
N LEU A 312 -7.33 -6.46 3.74
CA LEU A 312 -7.43 -7.58 4.67
C LEU A 312 -7.86 -8.87 3.96
N TYR A 313 -8.71 -8.79 2.95
CA TYR A 313 -9.08 -9.93 2.10
C TYR A 313 -7.87 -10.55 1.42
N ARG A 314 -7.01 -9.72 0.83
CA ARG A 314 -5.79 -10.18 0.20
C ARG A 314 -4.80 -10.81 1.19
N HIS A 315 -4.67 -10.23 2.40
CA HIS A 315 -3.88 -10.85 3.46
C HIS A 315 -4.46 -12.18 3.91
N THR A 316 -5.79 -12.27 4.00
CA THR A 316 -6.51 -13.49 4.35
C THR A 316 -6.28 -14.58 3.30
N TYR A 317 -6.46 -14.27 2.02
CA TYR A 317 -6.17 -15.17 0.91
C TYR A 317 -4.74 -15.74 0.99
N ALA A 318 -3.75 -14.87 1.05
CA ALA A 318 -2.36 -15.31 1.11
C ALA A 318 -2.04 -16.19 2.33
N THR A 319 -2.54 -15.80 3.50
CA THR A 319 -2.32 -16.57 4.73
C THR A 319 -3.02 -17.92 4.68
N TRP A 320 -4.24 -17.97 4.15
CA TRP A 320 -4.97 -19.25 4.00
C TRP A 320 -4.31 -20.19 3.01
N LEU A 321 -3.74 -19.68 1.91
CA LEU A 321 -2.96 -20.50 0.97
C LEU A 321 -1.72 -21.08 1.64
N LEU A 322 -0.95 -20.25 2.34
CA LEU A 322 0.27 -20.70 3.04
C LEU A 322 -0.05 -21.74 4.13
N ARG A 323 -1.12 -21.53 4.91
CA ARG A 323 -1.57 -22.51 5.91
C ARG A 323 -2.04 -23.83 5.30
N ARG A 324 -2.48 -23.83 4.05
CA ARG A 324 -2.81 -25.03 3.27
C ARG A 324 -1.64 -25.64 2.54
N GLY A 325 -0.42 -25.17 2.80
CA GLY A 325 0.82 -25.74 2.24
C GLY A 325 1.22 -25.20 0.87
N ALA A 326 0.57 -24.12 0.37
CA ALA A 326 1.01 -23.50 -0.87
C ALA A 326 2.42 -22.92 -0.70
N GLY A 327 3.30 -23.13 -1.68
CA GLY A 327 4.64 -22.59 -1.68
C GLY A 327 4.66 -21.06 -1.73
N MET A 328 5.62 -20.43 -1.03
CA MET A 328 5.77 -18.96 -0.96
C MET A 328 5.94 -18.32 -2.35
N GLU A 329 6.62 -19.02 -3.26
CA GLU A 329 6.83 -18.58 -4.65
C GLU A 329 5.51 -18.52 -5.41
N SER A 330 4.68 -19.56 -5.32
CA SER A 330 3.36 -19.60 -5.95
C SER A 330 2.46 -18.49 -5.40
N VAL A 331 2.48 -18.26 -4.09
CA VAL A 331 1.71 -17.16 -3.47
C VAL A 331 2.21 -15.81 -3.96
N LYS A 332 3.53 -15.60 -4.09
CA LYS A 332 4.12 -14.38 -4.67
C LYS A 332 3.60 -14.13 -6.10
N GLU A 333 3.60 -15.14 -6.95
CA GLU A 333 3.14 -15.05 -8.34
C GLU A 333 1.65 -14.69 -8.41
N LEU A 334 0.79 -15.43 -7.70
CA LEU A 334 -0.64 -15.18 -7.64
C LEU A 334 -0.96 -13.76 -7.16
N LEU A 335 -0.24 -13.30 -6.13
CA LEU A 335 -0.38 -11.94 -5.63
C LEU A 335 0.23 -10.87 -6.55
N GLY A 336 1.11 -11.22 -7.46
CA GLY A 336 1.88 -10.29 -8.27
C GLY A 336 2.79 -9.40 -7.40
N HIS A 337 3.56 -9.98 -6.49
CA HIS A 337 4.59 -9.25 -5.76
C HIS A 337 5.88 -9.21 -6.59
N ALA A 338 6.41 -8.00 -6.79
CA ALA A 338 7.65 -7.81 -7.55
C ALA A 338 8.85 -8.51 -6.89
N SER A 339 8.82 -8.69 -5.55
CA SER A 339 9.88 -9.35 -4.79
C SER A 339 9.29 -10.37 -3.81
N ILE A 340 9.96 -11.53 -3.70
CA ILE A 340 9.65 -12.53 -2.68
C ILE A 340 9.82 -11.98 -1.26
N THR A 341 10.73 -11.05 -1.07
CA THR A 341 10.96 -10.37 0.22
C THR A 341 9.67 -9.75 0.74
N THR A 342 8.85 -9.15 -0.14
CA THR A 342 7.55 -8.60 0.27
C THR A 342 6.61 -9.66 0.81
N THR A 343 6.61 -10.85 0.24
CA THR A 343 5.80 -11.98 0.70
C THR A 343 6.36 -12.52 2.01
N VAL A 344 7.66 -12.74 2.09
CA VAL A 344 8.36 -13.23 3.30
C VAL A 344 8.21 -12.23 4.46
N ASP A 345 8.45 -10.94 4.25
CA ASP A 345 8.33 -9.91 5.29
C ASP A 345 6.90 -9.78 5.82
N THR A 346 5.91 -10.06 4.98
CA THR A 346 4.50 -9.95 5.35
C THR A 346 3.98 -11.24 5.98
N TYR A 347 4.34 -12.41 5.45
CA TYR A 347 3.74 -13.70 5.80
C TYR A 347 4.73 -14.71 6.42
N GLY A 348 6.04 -14.41 6.43
CA GLY A 348 7.07 -15.29 6.99
C GLY A 348 7.00 -15.45 8.53
N HIS A 349 5.97 -14.90 9.15
CA HIS A 349 5.71 -15.01 10.60
C HIS A 349 4.60 -16.04 10.88
N LEU A 350 4.51 -17.10 10.08
CA LEU A 350 3.67 -18.24 10.42
C LEU A 350 4.05 -18.72 11.83
N THR A 351 3.04 -18.98 12.64
CA THR A 351 3.26 -19.39 14.04
C THR A 351 3.93 -20.77 14.09
N VAL A 352 4.54 -21.11 15.22
CA VAL A 352 5.06 -22.46 15.47
C VAL A 352 3.98 -23.51 15.24
N GLU A 353 2.71 -23.17 15.53
CA GLU A 353 1.56 -24.02 15.31
C GLU A 353 1.26 -24.22 13.81
N ASP A 354 1.35 -23.16 12.99
CA ASP A 354 1.21 -23.28 11.54
C ASP A 354 2.33 -24.17 10.94
N ALA A 355 3.55 -24.05 11.47
CA ALA A 355 4.67 -24.90 11.08
C ALA A 355 4.45 -26.36 11.51
N ARG A 356 3.91 -26.61 12.72
CA ARG A 356 3.56 -27.94 13.20
C ARG A 356 2.53 -28.60 12.30
N GLN A 357 1.42 -27.92 11.99
CA GLN A 357 0.37 -28.43 11.11
C GLN A 357 0.93 -28.77 9.71
N THR A 358 1.81 -27.93 9.18
CA THR A 358 2.47 -28.20 7.89
C THR A 358 3.34 -29.47 7.96
N LEU A 359 4.09 -29.67 9.04
CA LEU A 359 4.93 -30.85 9.25
C LEU A 359 4.09 -32.11 9.48
N GLU A 360 2.96 -31.99 10.18
CA GLU A 360 2.00 -33.08 10.36
C GLU A 360 1.35 -33.49 9.03
N ALA A 361 0.89 -32.51 8.24
CA ALA A 361 0.30 -32.75 6.93
C ALA A 361 1.28 -33.37 5.94
N ALA A 362 2.58 -33.01 6.05
CA ALA A 362 3.67 -33.62 5.29
C ALA A 362 4.11 -35.00 5.81
N GLY A 363 3.47 -35.51 6.88
CA GLY A 363 3.87 -36.78 7.49
C GLY A 363 5.23 -36.77 8.20
N TRP A 364 5.79 -35.57 8.47
CA TRP A 364 7.14 -35.43 9.02
C TRP A 364 7.31 -36.08 10.38
N PHE A 365 6.24 -36.10 11.21
CA PHE A 365 6.26 -36.76 12.53
C PHE A 365 5.84 -38.21 12.49
N THR A 366 5.24 -38.67 11.37
CA THR A 366 4.80 -40.05 11.15
C THR A 366 5.55 -40.60 9.93
N GLY A 367 6.02 -41.87 10.00
CA GLY A 367 6.66 -42.54 8.86
C GLY A 367 8.17 -42.27 8.70
N ARG A 368 8.87 -41.88 9.76
CA ARG A 368 10.33 -41.78 9.71
C ARG A 368 10.98 -43.18 9.57
N GLU A 369 11.82 -43.30 8.57
CA GLU A 369 12.67 -44.54 8.38
C GLU A 369 13.80 -44.61 9.41
N VAL A 370 14.14 -43.50 10.05
CA VAL A 370 15.18 -43.41 11.08
C VAL A 370 14.55 -43.33 12.45
N ARG A 371 14.94 -44.25 13.35
CA ARG A 371 14.59 -44.25 14.78
C ARG A 371 15.76 -43.71 15.57
N TRP A 372 15.50 -42.79 16.50
CA TRP A 372 16.49 -42.28 17.45
C TRP A 372 16.69 -43.23 18.62
#